data_76d47cb699fa73c19662f1b2bc2cbd10
#
_entry.id   76d47cb699fa73c19662f1b2bc2cbd10
#
_cell.length_a   1.000
_cell.length_b   1.000
_cell.length_c   1.000
_cell.angle_alpha   90.00
_cell.angle_beta   90.00
_cell.angle_gamma   90.00
#
_symmetry.space_group_name_H-M   'P 1'
#
loop_
_entity.id
_entity.type
_entity.pdbx_description
1 polymer ?
#
loop_
_entity_poly.entity_id
_entity_poly.type
_entity_poly.pdbx_seq_one_letter_code
_entity_poly.pdbx_strand_id
1 'polypeptide(L)'
;MGSYQQHALDGASAVDLVVALYDGMLRFLYAARAAVERGDAEARRTAVKRALDIIIHLQARLRMDVGGRPAEALSEFYASIFAQILQASQSASRQKFDHAIQCVKNVRDAWRQVARDPEVNPSPLQVSRMASGRRLDNSDYGLGASVGSSLNA
;
A
#
# COMPACT_ATOMS: atom_id res chain seq x y z
N MET A 1 -26.22 -21.28 -16.60
CA MET A 1 -25.11 -21.82 -15.80
C MET A 1 -23.76 -21.14 -16.04
N GLY A 2 -23.56 -20.45 -17.17
CA GLY A 2 -22.30 -19.77 -17.44
C GLY A 2 -22.03 -18.46 -16.68
N SER A 3 -23.08 -17.79 -16.17
CA SER A 3 -22.90 -16.46 -15.57
C SER A 3 -22.31 -16.49 -14.16
N TYR A 4 -22.60 -17.47 -13.34
CA TYR A 4 -22.04 -17.59 -11.99
C TYR A 4 -20.57 -17.98 -12.01
N GLN A 5 -20.19 -18.89 -12.90
CA GLN A 5 -18.80 -19.28 -13.05
C GLN A 5 -17.96 -18.16 -13.66
N GLN A 6 -18.50 -17.40 -14.60
CA GLN A 6 -17.81 -16.24 -15.16
C GLN A 6 -17.61 -15.13 -14.13
N HIS A 7 -18.63 -14.83 -13.30
CA HIS A 7 -18.49 -13.82 -12.25
C HIS A 7 -17.49 -14.23 -11.18
N ALA A 8 -17.44 -15.52 -10.81
CA ALA A 8 -16.47 -16.03 -9.86
C ALA A 8 -15.06 -15.99 -10.44
N LEU A 9 -14.89 -16.33 -11.72
CA LEU A 9 -13.61 -16.28 -12.43
C LEU A 9 -13.16 -14.83 -12.64
N ASP A 10 -14.08 -13.93 -12.99
CA ASP A 10 -13.78 -12.51 -13.17
C ASP A 10 -13.37 -11.86 -11.83
N GLY A 11 -14.00 -12.23 -10.72
CA GLY A 11 -13.64 -11.76 -9.39
C GLY A 11 -12.26 -12.26 -8.95
N ALA A 12 -11.96 -13.55 -9.15
CA ALA A 12 -10.67 -14.14 -8.88
C ALA A 12 -9.58 -13.50 -9.76
N SER A 13 -9.89 -13.32 -11.05
CA SER A 13 -8.98 -12.66 -12.00
C SER A 13 -8.68 -11.20 -11.61
N ALA A 14 -9.69 -10.47 -11.09
CA ALA A 14 -9.50 -9.10 -10.64
C ALA A 14 -8.56 -9.01 -9.43
N VAL A 15 -8.72 -9.90 -8.44
CA VAL A 15 -7.82 -9.95 -7.27
C VAL A 15 -6.42 -10.40 -7.68
N ASP A 16 -6.30 -11.39 -8.55
CA ASP A 16 -5.01 -11.85 -9.08
C ASP A 16 -4.29 -10.72 -9.82
N LEU A 17 -5.02 -9.92 -10.58
CA LEU A 17 -4.45 -8.75 -11.26
C LEU A 17 -3.93 -7.72 -10.26
N VAL A 18 -4.69 -7.45 -9.19
CA VAL A 18 -4.24 -6.54 -8.13
C VAL A 18 -2.94 -7.05 -7.50
N VAL A 19 -2.87 -8.34 -7.16
CA VAL A 19 -1.66 -8.96 -6.60
C VAL A 19 -0.48 -8.81 -7.57
N ALA A 20 -0.70 -9.07 -8.87
CA ALA A 20 0.33 -8.91 -9.88
C ALA A 20 0.83 -7.46 -9.99
N LEU A 21 -0.06 -6.48 -9.87
CA LEU A 21 0.31 -5.06 -9.86
C LEU A 21 1.16 -4.71 -8.62
N TYR A 22 0.79 -5.20 -7.44
CA TYR A 22 1.60 -5.01 -6.23
C TYR A 22 2.98 -5.66 -6.37
N ASP A 23 3.05 -6.86 -6.93
CA ASP A 23 4.34 -7.53 -7.18
C ASP A 23 5.19 -6.75 -8.18
N GLY A 24 4.57 -6.17 -9.21
CA GLY A 24 5.25 -5.28 -10.14
C GLY A 24 5.79 -4.02 -9.48
N MET A 25 4.98 -3.40 -8.62
CA MET A 25 5.40 -2.23 -7.84
C MET A 25 6.62 -2.55 -6.96
N LEU A 26 6.59 -3.69 -6.28
CA LEU A 26 7.71 -4.15 -5.44
C LEU A 26 8.99 -4.35 -6.26
N ARG A 27 8.88 -4.97 -7.44
CA ARG A 27 10.05 -5.15 -8.32
C ARG A 27 10.68 -3.81 -8.68
N PHE A 28 9.89 -2.82 -9.01
CA PHE A 28 10.39 -1.49 -9.35
C PHE A 28 10.99 -0.77 -8.13
N LEU A 29 10.39 -0.94 -6.95
CA LEU A 29 10.95 -0.37 -5.71
C LEU A 29 12.29 -1.01 -5.35
N TYR A 30 12.43 -2.33 -5.49
CA TYR A 30 13.71 -3.01 -5.31
C TYR A 30 14.75 -2.52 -6.33
N ALA A 31 14.34 -2.33 -7.58
CA ALA A 31 15.21 -1.79 -8.62
C ALA A 31 15.67 -0.36 -8.30
N ALA A 32 14.75 0.48 -7.81
CA ALA A 32 15.07 1.84 -7.38
C ALA A 32 16.08 1.84 -6.21
N ARG A 33 15.85 0.98 -5.22
CA ARG A 33 16.78 0.83 -4.09
C ARG A 33 18.17 0.40 -4.54
N ALA A 34 18.23 -0.58 -5.43
CA ALA A 34 19.51 -1.04 -6.00
C ALA A 34 20.22 0.08 -6.78
N ALA A 35 19.46 0.90 -7.50
CA ALA A 35 20.00 2.06 -8.21
C ALA A 35 20.59 3.10 -7.25
N VAL A 36 19.94 3.33 -6.11
CA VAL A 36 20.50 4.20 -5.05
C VAL A 36 21.85 3.68 -4.58
N GLU A 37 21.96 2.38 -4.34
CA GLU A 37 23.20 1.75 -3.87
C GLU A 37 24.34 1.89 -4.88
N ARG A 38 24.02 1.89 -6.20
CA ARG A 38 24.99 2.08 -7.27
C ARG A 38 25.29 3.54 -7.59
N GLY A 39 24.53 4.47 -7.04
CA GLY A 39 24.59 5.87 -7.41
C GLY A 39 24.06 6.16 -8.82
N ASP A 40 23.19 5.30 -9.35
CA ASP A 40 22.61 5.42 -10.69
C ASP A 40 21.28 6.18 -10.62
N ALA A 41 21.36 7.51 -10.77
CA ALA A 41 20.20 8.38 -10.65
C ALA A 41 19.18 8.17 -11.78
N GLU A 42 19.65 7.86 -12.98
CA GLU A 42 18.76 7.63 -14.13
C GLU A 42 17.95 6.34 -13.95
N ALA A 43 18.60 5.24 -13.58
CA ALA A 43 17.93 3.98 -13.29
C ALA A 43 16.93 4.12 -12.14
N ARG A 44 17.31 4.88 -11.11
CA ARG A 44 16.39 5.18 -9.99
C ARG A 44 15.14 5.87 -10.48
N ARG A 45 15.26 6.95 -11.26
CA ARG A 45 14.11 7.70 -11.76
C ARG A 45 13.21 6.85 -12.65
N THR A 46 13.80 6.03 -13.51
CA THR A 46 13.05 5.13 -14.39
C THR A 46 12.25 4.12 -13.56
N ALA A 47 12.86 3.49 -12.59
CA ALA A 47 12.17 2.52 -11.73
C ALA A 47 11.07 3.18 -10.89
N VAL A 48 11.34 4.36 -10.32
CA VAL A 48 10.36 5.12 -9.54
C VAL A 48 9.16 5.50 -10.40
N LYS A 49 9.39 6.00 -11.61
CA LYS A 49 8.30 6.35 -12.52
C LYS A 49 7.37 5.16 -12.77
N ARG A 50 7.94 3.98 -13.00
CA ARG A 50 7.15 2.77 -13.22
C ARG A 50 6.36 2.35 -12.00
N ALA A 51 6.94 2.46 -10.80
CA ALA A 51 6.23 2.19 -9.56
C ALA A 51 5.07 3.17 -9.36
N LEU A 52 5.29 4.47 -9.62
CA LEU A 52 4.24 5.48 -9.51
C LEU A 52 3.13 5.28 -10.54
N ASP A 53 3.46 4.87 -11.76
CA ASP A 53 2.46 4.56 -12.79
C ASP A 53 1.53 3.43 -12.34
N ILE A 54 2.08 2.41 -11.66
CA ILE A 54 1.27 1.32 -11.10
C ILE A 54 0.32 1.85 -10.02
N ILE A 55 0.78 2.73 -9.14
CA ILE A 55 -0.07 3.33 -8.10
C ILE A 55 -1.23 4.10 -8.73
N ILE A 56 -0.95 4.89 -9.76
CA ILE A 56 -1.99 5.63 -10.50
C ILE A 56 -3.01 4.65 -11.09
N HIS A 57 -2.54 3.55 -11.64
CA HIS A 57 -3.40 2.52 -12.21
C HIS A 57 -4.29 1.85 -11.15
N LEU A 58 -3.72 1.53 -10.00
CA LEU A 58 -4.47 0.98 -8.86
C LEU A 58 -5.50 1.97 -8.33
N GLN A 59 -5.12 3.24 -8.21
CA GLN A 59 -6.02 4.30 -7.75
C GLN A 59 -7.21 4.47 -8.70
N ALA A 60 -6.98 4.41 -10.01
CA ALA A 60 -8.02 4.54 -11.02
C ALA A 60 -9.02 3.37 -11.00
N ARG A 61 -8.64 2.24 -10.46
CA ARG A 61 -9.52 1.05 -10.34
C ARG A 61 -10.36 1.04 -9.07
N LEU A 62 -10.13 1.96 -8.16
CA LEU A 62 -10.93 2.04 -6.94
C LEU A 62 -12.33 2.55 -7.25
N ARG A 63 -13.34 1.84 -6.75
CA ARG A 63 -14.72 2.23 -6.87
C ARG A 63 -15.18 2.91 -5.58
N MET A 64 -15.01 4.22 -5.55
CA MET A 64 -15.35 5.04 -4.37
C MET A 64 -16.85 5.09 -4.11
N ASP A 65 -17.66 4.90 -5.16
CA ASP A 65 -19.12 4.93 -5.10
C ASP A 65 -19.72 3.71 -4.37
N VAL A 66 -19.07 2.54 -4.48
CA VAL A 66 -19.57 1.28 -3.90
C VAL A 66 -18.61 0.67 -2.87
N GLY A 67 -17.38 1.14 -2.83
CA GLY A 67 -16.32 0.56 -1.99
C GLY A 67 -16.35 1.00 -0.52
N GLY A 68 -17.06 2.09 -0.18
CA GLY A 68 -17.18 2.59 1.19
C GLY A 68 -15.81 2.85 1.85
N ARG A 69 -15.72 2.53 3.13
CA ARG A 69 -14.48 2.74 3.92
C ARG A 69 -13.25 1.98 3.42
N PRO A 70 -13.36 0.73 2.92
CA PRO A 70 -12.18 0.05 2.38
C PRO A 70 -11.58 0.76 1.17
N ALA A 71 -12.40 1.29 0.28
CA ALA A 71 -11.93 2.06 -0.87
C ALA A 71 -11.27 3.36 -0.43
N GLU A 72 -11.84 4.06 0.55
CA GLU A 72 -11.25 5.27 1.14
C GLU A 72 -9.89 4.98 1.77
N ALA A 73 -9.78 3.89 2.55
CA ALA A 73 -8.53 3.50 3.19
C ALA A 73 -7.45 3.17 2.17
N LEU A 74 -7.80 2.47 1.09
CA LEU A 74 -6.86 2.19 0.00
C LEU A 74 -6.45 3.45 -0.74
N SER A 75 -7.39 4.37 -0.98
CA SER A 75 -7.09 5.65 -1.61
C SER A 75 -6.08 6.46 -0.78
N GLU A 76 -6.27 6.53 0.53
CA GLU A 76 -5.33 7.18 1.44
C GLU A 76 -3.96 6.48 1.43
N PHE A 77 -3.96 5.16 1.42
CA PHE A 77 -2.74 4.37 1.34
C PHE A 77 -1.97 4.68 0.06
N TYR A 78 -2.65 4.69 -1.10
CA TYR A 78 -2.00 4.99 -2.39
C TYR A 78 -1.43 6.41 -2.41
N ALA A 79 -2.16 7.39 -1.90
CA ALA A 79 -1.65 8.75 -1.80
C ALA A 79 -0.40 8.83 -0.89
N SER A 80 -0.43 8.14 0.24
CA SER A 80 0.68 8.09 1.19
C SER A 80 1.92 7.43 0.58
N ILE A 81 1.76 6.26 -0.06
CA ILE A 81 2.89 5.53 -0.63
C ILE A 81 3.48 6.27 -1.85
N PHE A 82 2.65 6.94 -2.63
CA PHE A 82 3.10 7.80 -3.72
C PHE A 82 4.06 8.89 -3.20
N ALA A 83 3.64 9.59 -2.15
CA ALA A 83 4.46 10.63 -1.54
C ALA A 83 5.75 10.07 -0.93
N GLN A 84 5.69 8.91 -0.28
CA GLN A 84 6.85 8.25 0.31
C GLN A 84 7.88 7.87 -0.75
N ILE A 85 7.43 7.32 -1.88
CA ILE A 85 8.31 6.93 -2.98
C ILE A 85 8.99 8.17 -3.60
N LEU A 86 8.23 9.25 -3.81
CA LEU A 86 8.81 10.51 -4.30
C LEU A 86 9.89 11.03 -3.36
N GLN A 87 9.62 11.07 -2.07
CA GLN A 87 10.59 11.53 -1.07
C GLN A 87 11.83 10.63 -1.03
N ALA A 88 11.64 9.32 -1.11
CA ALA A 88 12.74 8.36 -1.15
C ALA A 88 13.63 8.61 -2.37
N SER A 89 13.02 8.89 -3.52
CA SER A 89 13.75 9.17 -4.76
C SER A 89 14.50 10.49 -4.69
N GLN A 90 13.83 11.56 -4.24
CA GLN A 90 14.42 12.89 -4.14
C GLN A 90 15.63 12.92 -3.21
N SER A 91 15.56 12.21 -2.09
CA SER A 91 16.66 12.14 -1.13
C SER A 91 17.64 11.00 -1.41
N ALA A 92 17.41 10.20 -2.44
CA ALA A 92 18.19 9.00 -2.76
C ALA A 92 18.43 8.15 -1.52
N SER A 93 17.38 7.91 -0.75
CA SER A 93 17.45 7.27 0.56
C SER A 93 17.06 5.80 0.46
N ARG A 94 18.04 4.91 0.63
CA ARG A 94 17.79 3.47 0.73
C ARG A 94 16.80 3.14 1.84
N GLN A 95 16.95 3.77 2.99
CA GLN A 95 16.10 3.51 4.15
C GLN A 95 14.63 3.87 3.88
N LYS A 96 14.40 4.97 3.17
CA LYS A 96 13.04 5.37 2.80
C LYS A 96 12.43 4.42 1.78
N PHE A 97 13.23 3.90 0.84
CA PHE A 97 12.75 2.84 -0.07
C PHE A 97 12.43 1.56 0.69
N ASP A 98 13.27 1.14 1.64
CA ASP A 98 13.00 -0.04 2.47
C ASP A 98 11.67 0.11 3.21
N HIS A 99 11.40 1.30 3.71
CA HIS A 99 10.16 1.60 4.41
C HIS A 99 8.94 1.48 3.48
N ALA A 100 9.01 2.10 2.30
CA ALA A 100 7.95 2.00 1.30
C ALA A 100 7.71 0.55 0.87
N ILE A 101 8.78 -0.20 0.64
CA ILE A 101 8.72 -1.63 0.30
C ILE A 101 7.96 -2.40 1.38
N GLN A 102 8.28 -2.18 2.65
CA GLN A 102 7.62 -2.88 3.75
C GLN A 102 6.12 -2.57 3.80
N CYS A 103 5.74 -1.30 3.61
CA CYS A 103 4.33 -0.91 3.56
C CYS A 103 3.57 -1.61 2.42
N VAL A 104 4.17 -1.65 1.23
CA VAL A 104 3.57 -2.30 0.06
C VAL A 104 3.46 -3.81 0.27
N LYS A 105 4.49 -4.45 0.81
CA LYS A 105 4.48 -5.89 1.11
C LYS A 105 3.35 -6.27 2.06
N ASN A 106 3.12 -5.48 3.09
CA ASN A 106 2.08 -5.75 4.08
C ASN A 106 0.69 -5.78 3.43
N VAL A 107 0.39 -4.81 2.57
CA VAL A 107 -0.90 -4.75 1.88
C VAL A 107 -0.99 -5.85 0.79
N ARG A 108 0.10 -6.11 0.07
CA ARG A 108 0.15 -7.22 -0.89
C ARG A 108 -0.17 -8.55 -0.24
N ASP A 109 0.39 -8.83 0.93
CA ASP A 109 0.17 -10.09 1.63
C ASP A 109 -1.30 -10.24 2.02
N ALA A 110 -1.96 -9.15 2.39
CA ALA A 110 -3.41 -9.16 2.63
C ALA A 110 -4.19 -9.54 1.37
N TRP A 111 -3.83 -8.96 0.22
CA TRP A 111 -4.46 -9.31 -1.06
C TRP A 111 -4.22 -10.77 -1.45
N ARG A 112 -3.04 -11.30 -1.17
CA ARG A 112 -2.74 -12.72 -1.42
C ARG A 112 -3.63 -13.65 -0.60
N GLN A 113 -3.93 -13.30 0.65
CA GLN A 113 -4.84 -14.08 1.48
C GLN A 113 -6.25 -14.09 0.89
N VAL A 114 -6.72 -12.95 0.39
CA VAL A 114 -8.01 -12.85 -0.30
C VAL A 114 -8.04 -13.74 -1.55
N ALA A 115 -6.95 -13.77 -2.32
CA ALA A 115 -6.85 -14.59 -3.52
C ALA A 115 -6.87 -16.10 -3.21
N ARG A 116 -6.31 -16.51 -2.06
CA ARG A 116 -6.26 -17.93 -1.64
C ARG A 116 -7.57 -18.42 -1.06
N ASP A 117 -8.32 -17.52 -0.45
CA ASP A 117 -9.55 -17.88 0.26
C ASP A 117 -10.66 -16.90 -0.14
N PRO A 118 -11.32 -17.17 -1.29
CA PRO A 118 -12.38 -16.29 -1.79
C PRO A 118 -13.61 -16.24 -0.89
N GLU A 119 -13.76 -17.17 0.07
CA GLU A 119 -14.85 -17.15 1.04
C GLU A 119 -14.54 -16.25 2.25
N VAL A 120 -13.29 -15.99 2.53
CA VAL A 120 -12.90 -14.97 3.50
C VAL A 120 -12.97 -13.63 2.78
N ASN A 121 -14.16 -13.10 2.75
CA ASN A 121 -14.36 -11.69 2.41
C ASN A 121 -13.44 -10.90 3.34
N PRO A 122 -12.43 -10.16 2.83
CA PRO A 122 -11.57 -9.39 3.71
C PRO A 122 -12.48 -8.46 4.47
N SER A 123 -12.58 -8.68 5.76
CA SER A 123 -13.29 -7.75 6.62
C SER A 123 -12.70 -6.37 6.29
N PRO A 124 -13.51 -5.39 5.92
CA PRO A 124 -13.06 -4.02 5.69
C PRO A 124 -12.18 -3.50 6.81
N LEU A 125 -12.34 -4.08 7.99
CA LEU A 125 -11.56 -3.78 9.19
C LEU A 125 -10.12 -4.27 9.12
N GLN A 126 -9.81 -5.36 8.40
CA GLN A 126 -8.43 -5.85 8.28
C GLN A 126 -7.59 -5.01 7.34
N VAL A 127 -8.17 -4.59 6.23
CA VAL A 127 -7.49 -3.67 5.30
C VAL A 127 -7.30 -2.31 5.96
N SER A 128 -8.29 -1.84 6.70
CA SER A 128 -8.22 -0.58 7.44
C SER A 128 -7.18 -0.63 8.56
N ARG A 129 -7.06 -1.73 9.29
CA ARG A 129 -6.04 -1.90 10.34
C ARG A 129 -4.63 -1.93 9.78
N MET A 130 -4.41 -2.51 8.62
CA MET A 130 -3.10 -2.54 7.99
C MET A 130 -2.68 -1.16 7.47
N ALA A 131 -3.64 -0.37 6.97
CA ALA A 131 -3.38 0.99 6.52
C ALA A 131 -3.22 1.98 7.67
N SER A 132 -3.88 1.75 8.82
CA SER A 132 -3.88 2.64 9.98
C SER A 132 -2.97 2.20 11.12
N GLY A 133 -2.32 1.05 11.02
CA GLY A 133 -1.48 0.48 12.09
C GLY A 133 -0.36 1.38 12.59
N ARG A 134 -0.09 2.46 11.91
CA ARG A 134 0.90 3.45 12.28
C ARG A 134 0.33 4.67 12.99
N ARG A 135 -0.94 4.98 12.78
CA ARG A 135 -1.58 6.13 13.45
C ARG A 135 -1.84 5.86 14.92
N LEU A 136 -2.03 4.59 15.28
CA LEU A 136 -2.31 4.20 16.65
C LEU A 136 -1.08 4.30 17.56
N ASP A 137 0.11 4.01 17.02
CA ASP A 137 1.36 4.10 17.80
C ASP A 137 1.75 5.54 18.15
N ASN A 138 1.47 6.49 17.25
CA ASN A 138 1.81 7.89 17.52
C ASN A 138 0.82 8.61 18.43
N SER A 139 -0.42 8.14 18.52
CA SER A 139 -1.40 8.77 19.39
C SER A 139 -1.29 8.31 20.85
N ASP A 140 -0.80 7.11 21.07
CA ASP A 140 -0.61 6.59 22.41
C ASP A 140 0.52 7.31 23.16
N TYR A 141 1.56 7.71 22.44
CA TYR A 141 2.66 8.44 23.06
C TYR A 141 2.31 9.90 23.40
N GLY A 142 1.37 10.49 22.68
CA GLY A 142 0.95 11.89 22.90
C GLY A 142 -0.02 12.07 24.06
N LEU A 143 -0.84 11.07 24.31
CA LEU A 143 -1.86 11.16 25.36
C LEU A 143 -1.32 10.87 26.77
N GLY A 144 -0.28 10.05 26.87
CA GLY A 144 0.34 9.73 28.14
C GLY A 144 1.13 10.88 28.76
N ALA A 145 1.65 11.76 27.92
CA ALA A 145 2.47 12.88 28.38
C ALA A 145 1.67 14.10 28.82
N SER A 146 0.44 14.27 28.33
CA SER A 146 -0.35 15.47 28.63
C SER A 146 -1.19 15.34 29.90
N VAL A 147 -1.50 14.13 30.32
CA VAL A 147 -2.35 13.89 31.50
C VAL A 147 -1.57 14.00 32.79
N GLY A 148 -0.25 13.74 32.74
CA GLY A 148 0.57 13.79 33.94
C GLY A 148 0.92 15.17 34.46
N SER A 149 0.81 16.20 33.63
CA SER A 149 1.25 17.55 34.01
C SER A 149 0.13 18.45 34.50
N SER A 150 -1.12 18.10 34.30
CA SER A 150 -2.24 18.98 34.65
C SER A 150 -2.86 18.69 36.02
N LEU A 151 -2.47 17.60 36.64
CA LEU A 151 -3.09 17.20 37.91
C LEU A 151 -2.31 17.63 39.17
N ASN A 152 -1.14 18.22 39.00
CA ASN A 152 -0.30 18.62 40.15
C ASN A 152 -0.17 20.11 40.35
N ALA A 153 -1.05 20.83 39.75
CA ALA A 153 -1.20 22.23 40.06
C ALA A 153 -2.43 22.49 40.93
#